data_98e51b57db6f4fa56b21123f624807f1
#
_entry.id   98e51b57db6f4fa56b21123f624807f1
#
_cell.length_a   1.000
_cell.length_b   1.000
_cell.length_c   1.000
_cell.angle_alpha   90.00
_cell.angle_beta   90.00
_cell.angle_gamma   90.00
#
_symmetry.space_group_name_H-M   'P 1'
#
loop_
_entity.id
_entity.type
_entity.pdbx_description
1 polymer ?
#
loop_
_entity_poly.entity_id
_entity_poly.type
_entity_poly.pdbx_seq_one_letter_code
_entity_poly.pdbx_strand_id
1 'polypeptide(L)'
;GGDSAPIDIVKGAIKAKDQGVDVVLCGDKNLINPYLENHEIPVFDFPQVISMDEDPLKAIRNKKNASIVGCMQLLKDKKVQAVFSAGSTGATLISAISILGKHKGVIRPVIASVLPSLSGNTILLDSGASLDVKPKVLFQYGIMGAKLAEVIMDIDNPKVGLLNNGEEETKGRDVEKAAYKLLKNSNLNFVGNIEGRDFSTKKADVFVTDGFTGNVVLKTLEGTAKLQQNLISSALLDNLFKPLLIPVKKALQPVKDQLNPDKSGASYLLGVNGVVTIGHGSSNSEAVKNAIIYTETAVKKDLISKFSSALSAVSYTHLTLPTKA
;
A
#
# COMPACT_ATOMS: atom_id res chain seq x y z
N GLY A 1 -13.08 3.78 -9.99
CA GLY A 1 -12.99 2.33 -9.85
C GLY A 1 -13.30 1.88 -8.43
N GLY A 2 -13.50 0.58 -8.26
CA GLY A 2 -13.94 -0.05 -7.02
C GLY A 2 -15.33 -0.65 -7.15
N ASP A 3 -15.67 -1.61 -6.27
CA ASP A 3 -16.89 -2.40 -6.38
C ASP A 3 -18.17 -1.55 -6.19
N SER A 4 -18.09 -0.51 -5.35
CA SER A 4 -19.17 0.43 -5.05
C SER A 4 -18.98 1.81 -5.70
N ALA A 5 -18.14 1.89 -6.76
CA ALA A 5 -17.98 3.15 -7.49
C ALA A 5 -19.25 3.48 -8.30
N PRO A 6 -19.62 4.78 -8.43
CA PRO A 6 -18.91 5.94 -7.90
C PRO A 6 -19.27 6.30 -6.46
N ILE A 7 -20.30 5.70 -5.87
CA ILE A 7 -20.96 6.13 -4.63
C ILE A 7 -19.98 6.27 -3.47
N ASP A 8 -19.30 5.18 -3.09
CA ASP A 8 -18.40 5.19 -1.94
C ASP A 8 -17.14 6.04 -2.19
N ILE A 9 -16.69 6.12 -3.44
CA ILE A 9 -15.56 6.97 -3.82
C ILE A 9 -15.90 8.44 -3.62
N VAL A 10 -17.08 8.88 -4.11
CA VAL A 10 -17.52 10.27 -4.00
C VAL A 10 -17.79 10.64 -2.52
N LYS A 11 -18.52 9.79 -1.79
CA LYS A 11 -18.77 10.02 -0.35
C LYS A 11 -17.49 10.05 0.47
N GLY A 12 -16.51 9.20 0.17
CA GLY A 12 -15.22 9.22 0.82
C GLY A 12 -14.40 10.48 0.51
N ALA A 13 -14.46 10.96 -0.74
CA ALA A 13 -13.83 12.21 -1.16
C ALA A 13 -14.45 13.43 -0.45
N ILE A 14 -15.78 13.48 -0.33
CA ILE A 14 -16.49 14.51 0.43
C ILE A 14 -16.00 14.51 1.89
N LYS A 15 -16.02 13.36 2.56
CA LYS A 15 -15.56 13.25 3.95
C LYS A 15 -14.10 13.66 4.14
N ALA A 16 -13.23 13.41 3.16
CA ALA A 16 -11.83 13.85 3.20
C ALA A 16 -11.73 15.37 3.02
N LYS A 17 -12.51 15.94 2.10
CA LYS A 17 -12.61 17.39 1.92
C LYS A 17 -13.08 18.11 3.18
N ASP A 18 -14.09 17.57 3.87
CA ASP A 18 -14.59 18.11 5.14
C ASP A 18 -13.53 18.10 6.26
N GLN A 19 -12.47 17.29 6.10
CA GLN A 19 -11.29 17.29 6.98
C GLN A 19 -10.14 18.16 6.45
N GLY A 20 -10.39 18.97 5.43
CA GLY A 20 -9.45 19.95 4.92
C GLY A 20 -8.50 19.45 3.83
N VAL A 21 -8.76 18.28 3.23
CA VAL A 21 -7.97 17.78 2.11
C VAL A 21 -8.52 18.34 0.80
N ASP A 22 -7.65 18.93 -0.03
CA ASP A 22 -8.02 19.33 -1.38
C ASP A 22 -8.14 18.11 -2.28
N VAL A 23 -9.34 17.82 -2.75
CA VAL A 23 -9.66 16.63 -3.53
C VAL A 23 -10.23 17.01 -4.90
N VAL A 24 -9.81 16.30 -5.94
CA VAL A 24 -10.46 16.29 -7.25
C VAL A 24 -10.86 14.86 -7.60
N LEU A 25 -11.89 14.70 -8.42
CA LEU A 25 -12.39 13.41 -8.86
C LEU A 25 -12.13 13.22 -10.36
N CYS A 26 -11.79 11.98 -10.75
CA CYS A 26 -11.68 11.56 -12.16
C CYS A 26 -12.66 10.44 -12.44
N GLY A 27 -13.52 10.62 -13.43
CA GLY A 27 -14.50 9.62 -13.83
C GLY A 27 -15.57 10.18 -14.74
N ASP A 28 -16.63 9.42 -14.98
CA ASP A 28 -17.78 9.89 -15.71
C ASP A 28 -18.52 10.97 -14.91
N LYS A 29 -18.47 12.19 -15.42
CA LYS A 29 -19.05 13.36 -14.77
C LYS A 29 -20.56 13.21 -14.54
N ASN A 30 -21.26 12.54 -15.46
CA ASN A 30 -22.71 12.33 -15.33
C ASN A 30 -23.05 11.35 -14.21
N LEU A 31 -22.17 10.37 -13.96
CA LEU A 31 -22.34 9.40 -12.86
C LEU A 31 -21.90 9.95 -11.52
N ILE A 32 -20.92 10.87 -11.48
CA ILE A 32 -20.35 11.44 -10.24
C ILE A 32 -21.22 12.57 -9.69
N ASN A 33 -21.62 13.52 -10.53
CA ASN A 33 -22.30 14.76 -10.13
C ASN A 33 -23.52 14.53 -9.22
N PRO A 34 -24.40 13.53 -9.45
CA PRO A 34 -25.56 13.29 -8.58
C PRO A 34 -25.22 13.01 -7.12
N TYR A 35 -23.99 12.54 -6.83
CA TYR A 35 -23.55 12.19 -5.48
C TYR A 35 -22.73 13.29 -4.80
N LEU A 36 -22.41 14.39 -5.49
CA LEU A 36 -21.67 15.51 -4.91
C LEU A 36 -22.53 16.34 -3.95
N GLU A 37 -23.85 16.23 -4.06
CA GLU A 37 -24.81 17.00 -3.27
C GLU A 37 -24.51 18.52 -3.42
N ASN A 38 -24.20 19.20 -2.30
CA ASN A 38 -23.84 20.62 -2.28
C ASN A 38 -22.32 20.87 -2.18
N HIS A 39 -21.49 19.83 -2.41
CA HIS A 39 -20.04 19.96 -2.28
C HIS A 39 -19.39 20.34 -3.61
N GLU A 40 -18.61 21.40 -3.59
CA GLU A 40 -17.82 21.84 -4.74
C GLU A 40 -16.50 21.04 -4.82
N ILE A 41 -16.53 19.86 -5.46
CA ILE A 41 -15.35 19.05 -5.79
C ILE A 41 -15.17 19.07 -7.32
N PRO A 42 -14.02 19.52 -7.86
CA PRO A 42 -13.78 19.50 -9.28
C PRO A 42 -13.81 18.07 -9.83
N VAL A 43 -14.53 17.86 -10.93
CA VAL A 43 -14.62 16.57 -11.62
C VAL A 43 -13.96 16.67 -12.99
N PHE A 44 -12.93 15.88 -13.21
CA PHE A 44 -12.31 15.70 -14.53
C PHE A 44 -12.98 14.54 -15.25
N ASP A 45 -13.52 14.82 -16.44
CA ASP A 45 -14.32 13.85 -17.19
C ASP A 45 -13.45 12.81 -17.91
N PHE A 46 -13.45 11.59 -17.35
CA PHE A 46 -12.79 10.40 -17.90
C PHE A 46 -13.77 9.23 -17.80
N PRO A 47 -14.72 9.09 -18.75
CA PRO A 47 -15.88 8.21 -18.59
C PRO A 47 -15.58 6.72 -18.73
N GLN A 48 -14.40 6.33 -19.23
CA GLN A 48 -14.08 4.93 -19.39
C GLN A 48 -13.60 4.32 -18.07
N VAL A 49 -13.99 3.06 -17.84
CA VAL A 49 -13.62 2.27 -16.66
C VAL A 49 -12.83 1.04 -17.11
N ILE A 50 -11.77 0.71 -16.37
CA ILE A 50 -11.05 -0.57 -16.48
C ILE A 50 -11.57 -1.47 -15.37
N SER A 51 -12.20 -2.58 -15.74
CA SER A 51 -12.76 -3.55 -14.81
C SER A 51 -11.65 -4.37 -14.12
N MET A 52 -11.99 -5.05 -13.01
CA MET A 52 -11.03 -5.84 -12.22
C MET A 52 -10.53 -7.08 -12.97
N ASP A 53 -11.34 -7.62 -13.89
CA ASP A 53 -11.11 -8.83 -14.69
C ASP A 53 -10.41 -8.56 -16.04
N GLU A 54 -10.27 -7.28 -16.43
CA GLU A 54 -9.59 -6.95 -17.68
C GLU A 54 -8.05 -7.09 -17.56
N ASP A 55 -7.42 -7.55 -18.67
CA ASP A 55 -5.96 -7.49 -18.79
C ASP A 55 -5.48 -6.03 -18.71
N PRO A 56 -4.70 -5.65 -17.68
CA PRO A 56 -4.36 -4.25 -17.43
C PRO A 56 -3.57 -3.61 -18.57
N LEU A 57 -2.67 -4.36 -19.23
CA LEU A 57 -1.84 -3.83 -20.33
C LEU A 57 -2.68 -3.52 -21.55
N LYS A 58 -3.60 -4.43 -21.91
CA LYS A 58 -4.50 -4.25 -23.04
C LYS A 58 -5.50 -3.12 -22.77
N ALA A 59 -6.06 -3.11 -21.56
CA ALA A 59 -7.06 -2.11 -21.16
C ALA A 59 -6.49 -0.68 -21.23
N ILE A 60 -5.29 -0.43 -20.70
CA ILE A 60 -4.66 0.89 -20.71
C ILE A 60 -4.31 1.35 -22.14
N ARG A 61 -3.94 0.42 -23.03
CA ARG A 61 -3.68 0.75 -24.44
C ARG A 61 -4.95 1.19 -25.17
N ASN A 62 -6.07 0.54 -24.88
CA ASN A 62 -7.34 0.73 -25.59
C ASN A 62 -8.23 1.81 -24.98
N LYS A 63 -8.17 2.00 -23.65
CA LYS A 63 -9.03 2.93 -22.89
C LYS A 63 -8.25 4.16 -22.45
N LYS A 64 -7.90 5.03 -23.37
CA LYS A 64 -7.13 6.26 -23.11
C LYS A 64 -7.86 7.27 -22.22
N ASN A 65 -9.19 7.24 -22.22
CA ASN A 65 -10.05 8.07 -21.36
C ASN A 65 -10.53 7.32 -20.11
N ALA A 66 -9.78 6.31 -19.66
CA ALA A 66 -10.09 5.65 -18.39
C ALA A 66 -9.75 6.57 -17.21
N SER A 67 -10.57 6.54 -16.16
CA SER A 67 -10.41 7.38 -14.97
C SER A 67 -9.02 7.26 -14.36
N ILE A 68 -8.45 6.05 -14.29
CA ILE A 68 -7.09 5.84 -13.75
C ILE A 68 -6.01 6.43 -14.65
N VAL A 69 -6.18 6.40 -15.96
CA VAL A 69 -5.26 7.04 -16.91
C VAL A 69 -5.30 8.56 -16.74
N GLY A 70 -6.50 9.13 -16.61
CA GLY A 70 -6.69 10.55 -16.33
C GLY A 70 -6.05 10.99 -15.01
N CYS A 71 -6.23 10.23 -13.93
CA CYS A 71 -5.57 10.51 -12.65
C CYS A 71 -4.05 10.57 -12.79
N MET A 72 -3.43 9.60 -13.48
CA MET A 72 -1.98 9.58 -13.66
C MET A 72 -1.50 10.74 -14.56
N GLN A 73 -2.30 11.14 -15.55
CA GLN A 73 -1.97 12.28 -16.39
C GLN A 73 -2.02 13.59 -15.59
N LEU A 74 -3.03 13.81 -14.74
CA LEU A 74 -3.12 14.97 -13.85
C LEU A 74 -1.92 15.05 -12.91
N LEU A 75 -1.46 13.91 -12.37
CA LEU A 75 -0.29 13.85 -11.52
C LEU A 75 1.00 14.18 -12.29
N LYS A 76 1.16 13.64 -13.51
CA LYS A 76 2.28 13.94 -14.40
C LYS A 76 2.35 15.42 -14.76
N ASP A 77 1.21 16.02 -15.04
CA ASP A 77 1.06 17.42 -15.39
C ASP A 77 1.13 18.37 -14.18
N LYS A 78 1.38 17.80 -12.99
CA LYS A 78 1.47 18.53 -11.70
C LYS A 78 0.18 19.32 -11.35
N LYS A 79 -0.96 18.91 -11.88
CA LYS A 79 -2.27 19.47 -11.52
C LYS A 79 -2.78 18.94 -10.18
N VAL A 80 -2.27 17.78 -9.77
CA VAL A 80 -2.46 17.18 -8.44
C VAL A 80 -1.11 16.72 -7.91
N GLN A 81 -1.00 16.55 -6.58
CA GLN A 81 0.23 16.12 -5.92
C GLN A 81 0.28 14.60 -5.69
N ALA A 82 -0.87 13.94 -5.69
CA ALA A 82 -0.98 12.50 -5.46
C ALA A 82 -2.21 11.90 -6.12
N VAL A 83 -2.23 10.57 -6.23
CA VAL A 83 -3.36 9.80 -6.73
C VAL A 83 -3.71 8.70 -5.73
N PHE A 84 -5.00 8.58 -5.42
CA PHE A 84 -5.59 7.41 -4.79
C PHE A 84 -6.52 6.69 -5.76
N SER A 85 -6.47 5.37 -5.80
CA SER A 85 -7.37 4.53 -6.59
C SER A 85 -7.82 3.29 -5.81
N ALA A 86 -9.13 3.04 -5.75
CA ALA A 86 -9.72 1.78 -5.26
C ALA A 86 -10.08 0.82 -6.42
N GLY A 87 -9.62 1.11 -7.64
CA GLY A 87 -9.81 0.25 -8.81
C GLY A 87 -8.82 -0.90 -8.89
N SER A 88 -8.72 -1.48 -10.09
CA SER A 88 -7.79 -2.60 -10.36
C SER A 88 -6.34 -2.23 -10.00
N THR A 89 -5.74 -3.01 -9.10
CA THR A 89 -4.34 -2.87 -8.68
C THR A 89 -3.40 -2.94 -9.88
N GLY A 90 -3.64 -3.91 -10.78
CA GLY A 90 -2.84 -4.07 -11.99
C GLY A 90 -2.96 -2.86 -12.93
N ALA A 91 -4.18 -2.33 -13.12
CA ALA A 91 -4.39 -1.14 -13.94
C ALA A 91 -3.71 0.10 -13.32
N THR A 92 -3.78 0.27 -12.01
CA THR A 92 -3.10 1.37 -11.30
C THR A 92 -1.60 1.27 -11.44
N LEU A 93 -1.00 0.09 -11.20
CA LEU A 93 0.43 -0.17 -11.34
C LEU A 93 0.93 0.12 -12.78
N ILE A 94 0.26 -0.45 -13.78
CA ILE A 94 0.68 -0.29 -15.18
C ILE A 94 0.48 1.14 -15.67
N SER A 95 -0.61 1.81 -15.29
CA SER A 95 -0.83 3.24 -15.61
C SER A 95 0.26 4.12 -15.00
N ALA A 96 0.59 3.90 -13.74
CA ALA A 96 1.65 4.66 -13.05
C ALA A 96 3.01 4.46 -13.75
N ILE A 97 3.40 3.21 -14.03
CA ILE A 97 4.67 2.93 -14.72
C ILE A 97 4.69 3.55 -16.13
N SER A 98 3.59 3.44 -16.88
CA SER A 98 3.54 3.88 -18.27
C SER A 98 3.47 5.40 -18.41
N ILE A 99 2.82 6.10 -17.48
CA ILE A 99 2.55 7.55 -17.58
C ILE A 99 3.55 8.35 -16.76
N LEU A 100 3.77 7.99 -15.51
CA LEU A 100 4.69 8.69 -14.61
C LEU A 100 6.14 8.25 -14.81
N GLY A 101 6.34 7.00 -15.24
CA GLY A 101 7.65 6.36 -15.32
C GLY A 101 8.16 5.88 -13.97
N LYS A 102 9.20 5.05 -14.02
CA LYS A 102 9.92 4.61 -12.83
C LYS A 102 10.82 5.72 -12.30
N HIS A 103 10.95 5.80 -10.98
CA HIS A 103 11.92 6.67 -10.35
C HIS A 103 13.36 6.24 -10.74
N LYS A 104 14.25 7.24 -10.92
CA LYS A 104 15.65 6.98 -11.28
C LYS A 104 16.31 6.07 -10.24
N GLY A 105 16.97 5.00 -10.70
CA GLY A 105 17.62 4.01 -9.85
C GLY A 105 16.70 2.87 -9.39
N VAL A 106 15.40 2.94 -9.57
CA VAL A 106 14.47 1.85 -9.22
C VAL A 106 14.52 0.74 -10.27
N ILE A 107 14.79 -0.47 -9.81
CA ILE A 107 14.78 -1.67 -10.65
C ILE A 107 13.32 -2.05 -10.96
N ARG A 108 12.51 -2.19 -9.91
CA ARG A 108 11.07 -2.48 -10.01
C ARG A 108 10.27 -1.67 -8.98
N PRO A 109 9.16 -1.05 -9.37
CA PRO A 109 8.18 -0.52 -8.42
C PRO A 109 7.61 -1.62 -7.54
N VAL A 110 7.13 -1.26 -6.35
CA VAL A 110 6.68 -2.19 -5.33
C VAL A 110 5.42 -1.66 -4.65
N ILE A 111 4.52 -2.56 -4.26
CA ILE A 111 3.36 -2.23 -3.44
C ILE A 111 3.73 -2.50 -1.98
N ALA A 112 3.66 -1.46 -1.16
CA ALA A 112 3.93 -1.50 0.27
C ALA A 112 2.63 -1.33 1.05
N SER A 113 2.23 -2.37 1.77
CA SER A 113 1.03 -2.38 2.61
C SER A 113 1.41 -2.12 4.06
N VAL A 114 0.70 -1.18 4.70
CA VAL A 114 0.86 -0.90 6.14
C VAL A 114 -0.15 -1.76 6.89
N LEU A 115 0.34 -2.65 7.72
CA LEU A 115 -0.43 -3.66 8.44
C LEU A 115 -0.38 -3.41 9.95
N PRO A 116 -1.48 -3.61 10.69
CA PRO A 116 -1.48 -3.49 12.13
C PRO A 116 -0.70 -4.64 12.78
N SER A 117 0.01 -4.33 13.87
CA SER A 117 0.64 -5.30 14.76
C SER A 117 0.34 -4.95 16.22
N LEU A 118 0.73 -5.80 17.19
CA LEU A 118 0.45 -5.57 18.62
C LEU A 118 1.04 -4.25 19.14
N SER A 119 2.16 -3.80 18.58
CA SER A 119 2.87 -2.59 19.02
C SER A 119 2.95 -1.50 17.96
N GLY A 120 1.89 -1.31 17.20
CA GLY A 120 1.79 -0.27 16.17
C GLY A 120 1.60 -0.86 14.76
N ASN A 121 2.28 -0.31 13.76
CA ASN A 121 2.17 -0.77 12.38
C ASN A 121 3.46 -1.41 11.89
N THR A 122 3.34 -2.27 10.88
CA THR A 122 4.43 -2.94 10.17
C THR A 122 4.20 -2.76 8.66
N ILE A 123 5.26 -2.61 7.91
CA ILE A 123 5.20 -2.50 6.45
C ILE A 123 5.53 -3.84 5.83
N LEU A 124 4.66 -4.36 4.97
CA LEU A 124 4.90 -5.51 4.12
C LEU A 124 5.16 -5.04 2.69
N LEU A 125 6.29 -5.43 2.12
CA LEU A 125 6.57 -5.21 0.70
C LEU A 125 7.44 -6.36 0.14
N ASP A 126 7.14 -6.88 -1.00
CA ASP A 126 6.10 -6.56 -1.99
C ASP A 126 4.79 -7.26 -1.65
N SER A 127 3.69 -6.54 -1.67
CA SER A 127 2.35 -7.11 -1.39
C SER A 127 1.53 -7.42 -2.67
N GLY A 128 2.20 -7.53 -3.84
CA GLY A 128 1.53 -8.02 -5.05
C GLY A 128 1.88 -7.34 -6.38
N ALA A 129 2.97 -6.56 -6.46
CA ALA A 129 3.37 -5.92 -7.73
C ALA A 129 4.21 -6.85 -8.62
N SER A 130 5.04 -7.74 -8.06
CA SER A 130 6.00 -8.55 -8.80
C SER A 130 6.08 -9.98 -8.28
N LEU A 131 5.59 -10.94 -9.07
CA LEU A 131 5.49 -12.34 -8.68
C LEU A 131 6.85 -13.00 -8.48
N ASP A 132 7.84 -12.65 -9.30
CA ASP A 132 9.19 -13.19 -9.26
C ASP A 132 10.22 -12.06 -9.32
N VAL A 133 11.21 -12.11 -8.43
CA VAL A 133 12.18 -11.02 -8.25
C VAL A 133 13.61 -11.58 -8.08
N LYS A 134 14.58 -10.78 -8.51
CA LYS A 134 16.01 -11.08 -8.29
C LYS A 134 16.46 -10.59 -6.92
N PRO A 135 17.57 -11.15 -6.35
CA PRO A 135 18.07 -10.74 -5.03
C PRO A 135 18.29 -9.23 -4.86
N LYS A 136 18.81 -8.55 -5.90
CA LYS A 136 18.98 -7.09 -5.89
C LYS A 136 17.68 -6.30 -5.78
N VAL A 137 16.56 -6.89 -6.23
CA VAL A 137 15.23 -6.25 -6.11
C VAL A 137 14.75 -6.35 -4.67
N LEU A 138 14.87 -7.51 -4.01
CA LEU A 138 14.55 -7.66 -2.59
C LEU A 138 15.41 -6.71 -1.72
N PHE A 139 16.70 -6.60 -2.03
CA PHE A 139 17.58 -5.64 -1.37
C PHE A 139 17.05 -4.20 -1.53
N GLN A 140 16.68 -3.81 -2.75
CA GLN A 140 16.13 -2.48 -2.99
C GLN A 140 14.79 -2.27 -2.28
N TYR A 141 13.95 -3.30 -2.17
CA TYR A 141 12.72 -3.25 -1.38
C TYR A 141 12.99 -2.97 0.09
N GLY A 142 14.06 -3.54 0.67
CA GLY A 142 14.49 -3.22 2.02
C GLY A 142 14.77 -1.73 2.22
N ILE A 143 15.49 -1.11 1.28
CA ILE A 143 15.78 0.33 1.30
C ILE A 143 14.50 1.15 1.19
N MET A 144 13.63 0.76 0.25
CA MET A 144 12.37 1.48 -0.01
C MET A 144 11.42 1.38 1.18
N GLY A 145 11.33 0.18 1.80
CA GLY A 145 10.52 -0.05 2.98
C GLY A 145 11.03 0.70 4.21
N ALA A 146 12.34 0.69 4.45
CA ALA A 146 12.95 1.46 5.53
C ALA A 146 12.65 2.95 5.38
N LYS A 147 12.81 3.51 4.17
CA LYS A 147 12.51 4.91 3.92
C LYS A 147 11.02 5.24 4.09
N LEU A 148 10.12 4.33 3.70
CA LEU A 148 8.69 4.50 3.95
C LEU A 148 8.39 4.51 5.45
N ALA A 149 8.98 3.59 6.24
CA ALA A 149 8.80 3.54 7.68
C ALA A 149 9.30 4.82 8.37
N GLU A 150 10.45 5.35 7.97
CA GLU A 150 10.96 6.63 8.47
C GLU A 150 9.97 7.77 8.20
N VAL A 151 9.43 7.84 6.98
CA VAL A 151 8.58 8.96 6.56
C VAL A 151 7.16 8.86 7.11
N ILE A 152 6.53 7.68 7.02
CA ILE A 152 5.10 7.54 7.33
C ILE A 152 4.84 7.14 8.77
N MET A 153 5.76 6.37 9.37
CA MET A 153 5.61 5.86 10.73
C MET A 153 6.46 6.62 11.75
N ASP A 154 7.27 7.59 11.31
CA ASP A 154 8.19 8.38 12.13
C ASP A 154 9.14 7.50 12.97
N ILE A 155 9.64 6.41 12.37
CA ILE A 155 10.56 5.46 13.01
C ILE A 155 11.98 5.76 12.54
N ASP A 156 12.83 6.23 13.43
CA ASP A 156 14.25 6.38 13.14
C ASP A 156 14.93 5.01 13.06
N ASN A 157 15.72 4.78 12.00
CA ASN A 157 16.48 3.53 11.78
C ASN A 157 15.62 2.25 11.90
N PRO A 158 14.57 2.09 11.08
CA PRO A 158 13.60 1.01 11.19
C PRO A 158 14.24 -0.36 10.96
N LYS A 159 13.80 -1.35 11.70
CA LYS A 159 14.23 -2.74 11.58
C LYS A 159 13.68 -3.35 10.30
N VAL A 160 14.59 -3.88 9.46
CA VAL A 160 14.25 -4.56 8.19
C VAL A 160 14.48 -6.05 8.35
N GLY A 161 13.46 -6.86 8.10
CA GLY A 161 13.54 -8.32 8.09
C GLY A 161 13.22 -8.89 6.71
N LEU A 162 13.90 -9.98 6.34
CA LEU A 162 13.61 -10.74 5.12
C LEU A 162 12.65 -11.88 5.46
N LEU A 163 11.45 -11.84 4.90
CA LEU A 163 10.45 -12.89 5.14
C LEU A 163 10.92 -14.22 4.56
N ASN A 164 10.92 -15.25 5.39
CA ASN A 164 11.48 -16.55 5.06
C ASN A 164 10.72 -17.68 5.79
N ASN A 165 11.07 -18.93 5.48
CA ASN A 165 10.52 -20.14 6.10
C ASN A 165 11.30 -20.62 7.33
N GLY A 166 12.23 -19.82 7.85
CA GLY A 166 13.04 -20.07 9.05
C GLY A 166 14.00 -18.92 9.29
N GLU A 167 14.47 -18.79 10.54
CA GLU A 167 15.30 -17.65 10.98
C GLU A 167 16.78 -17.78 10.58
N GLU A 168 17.26 -19.01 10.32
CA GLU A 168 18.67 -19.26 10.04
C GLU A 168 19.08 -18.69 8.67
N GLU A 169 20.31 -18.20 8.56
CA GLU A 169 20.87 -17.60 7.34
C GLU A 169 20.82 -18.54 6.12
N THR A 170 20.81 -19.85 6.37
CA THR A 170 20.80 -20.90 5.34
C THR A 170 19.42 -21.22 4.77
N LYS A 171 18.36 -20.69 5.37
CA LYS A 171 16.96 -20.93 4.96
C LYS A 171 16.57 -20.15 3.72
N GLY A 172 15.47 -20.60 3.11
CA GLY A 172 14.89 -19.97 1.92
C GLY A 172 15.43 -20.53 0.61
N ARG A 173 14.89 -20.00 -0.47
CA ARG A 173 15.33 -20.27 -1.84
C ARG A 173 16.67 -19.55 -2.11
N ASP A 174 17.30 -19.80 -3.22
CA ASP A 174 18.56 -19.14 -3.56
C ASP A 174 18.44 -17.63 -3.68
N VAL A 175 17.27 -17.12 -4.06
CA VAL A 175 16.98 -15.68 -4.14
C VAL A 175 17.00 -15.03 -2.75
N GLU A 176 16.38 -15.65 -1.73
CA GLU A 176 16.41 -15.14 -0.36
C GLU A 176 17.81 -15.22 0.25
N LYS A 177 18.53 -16.34 0.06
CA LYS A 177 19.91 -16.50 0.55
C LYS A 177 20.85 -15.44 -0.03
N ALA A 178 20.69 -15.14 -1.32
CA ALA A 178 21.49 -14.11 -1.97
C ALA A 178 21.07 -12.69 -1.52
N ALA A 179 19.77 -12.43 -1.34
CA ALA A 179 19.25 -11.16 -0.82
C ALA A 179 19.68 -10.94 0.63
N TYR A 180 19.67 -11.97 1.47
CA TYR A 180 20.16 -11.92 2.84
C TYR A 180 21.57 -11.35 2.92
N LYS A 181 22.49 -11.86 2.09
CA LYS A 181 23.88 -11.37 2.04
C LYS A 181 23.98 -9.90 1.65
N LEU A 182 23.14 -9.45 0.72
CA LEU A 182 23.10 -8.05 0.31
C LEU A 182 22.58 -7.16 1.44
N LEU A 183 21.51 -7.57 2.12
CA LEU A 183 20.90 -6.85 3.24
C LEU A 183 21.86 -6.79 4.43
N LYS A 184 22.51 -7.90 4.79
CA LYS A 184 23.46 -8.01 5.90
C LYS A 184 24.68 -7.09 5.73
N ASN A 185 25.14 -6.94 4.49
CA ASN A 185 26.30 -6.10 4.15
C ASN A 185 25.93 -4.64 3.83
N SER A 186 24.72 -4.22 4.13
CA SER A 186 24.23 -2.86 3.89
C SER A 186 24.23 -2.01 5.17
N ASN A 187 23.92 -0.73 5.02
CA ASN A 187 23.73 0.19 6.16
C ASN A 187 22.29 0.13 6.73
N LEU A 188 21.46 -0.83 6.30
CA LEU A 188 20.13 -1.03 6.87
C LEU A 188 20.23 -1.66 8.25
N ASN A 189 19.31 -1.33 9.13
CA ASN A 189 19.11 -2.03 10.40
C ASN A 189 18.46 -3.42 10.12
N PHE A 190 19.24 -4.29 9.46
CA PHE A 190 18.78 -5.61 9.05
C PHE A 190 18.81 -6.59 10.21
N VAL A 191 17.65 -7.13 10.58
CA VAL A 191 17.47 -8.05 11.71
C VAL A 191 17.52 -9.54 11.31
N GLY A 192 17.85 -9.85 10.06
CA GLY A 192 17.94 -11.23 9.55
C GLY A 192 16.64 -11.73 8.92
N ASN A 193 16.55 -13.06 8.81
CA ASN A 193 15.32 -13.72 8.39
C ASN A 193 14.24 -13.62 9.47
N ILE A 194 13.01 -13.46 9.05
CA ILE A 194 11.82 -13.40 9.90
C ILE A 194 10.75 -14.32 9.30
N GLU A 195 9.89 -14.84 10.15
CA GLU A 195 8.81 -15.74 9.73
C GLU A 195 7.45 -15.03 9.72
N GLY A 196 6.44 -15.63 9.07
CA GLY A 196 5.10 -15.08 9.01
C GLY A 196 4.44 -14.84 10.38
N ARG A 197 4.79 -15.62 11.39
CA ARG A 197 4.31 -15.43 12.79
C ARG A 197 4.83 -14.12 13.43
N ASP A 198 5.95 -13.60 12.96
CA ASP A 198 6.61 -12.42 13.52
C ASP A 198 5.88 -11.11 13.18
N PHE A 199 4.91 -11.14 12.27
CA PHE A 199 4.04 -9.98 12.00
C PHE A 199 3.32 -9.48 13.24
N SER A 200 2.82 -10.42 14.08
CA SER A 200 2.07 -10.07 15.29
C SER A 200 2.96 -9.47 16.38
N THR A 201 4.23 -9.88 16.45
CA THR A 201 5.17 -9.48 17.50
C THR A 201 5.98 -8.22 17.20
N LYS A 202 5.91 -7.73 15.97
CA LYS A 202 6.72 -6.59 15.49
C LYS A 202 8.23 -6.82 15.66
N LYS A 203 8.71 -7.99 15.29
CA LYS A 203 10.15 -8.32 15.29
C LYS A 203 10.92 -7.42 14.32
N ALA A 204 10.27 -6.99 13.25
CA ALA A 204 10.75 -5.98 12.31
C ALA A 204 9.65 -4.92 12.04
N ASP A 205 10.07 -3.73 11.64
CA ASP A 205 9.16 -2.66 11.18
C ASP A 205 8.81 -2.82 9.70
N VAL A 206 9.70 -3.49 8.95
CA VAL A 206 9.61 -3.70 7.51
C VAL A 206 9.85 -5.17 7.20
N PHE A 207 8.88 -5.81 6.56
CA PHE A 207 8.94 -7.20 6.08
C PHE A 207 9.11 -7.19 4.56
N VAL A 208 10.25 -7.71 4.09
CA VAL A 208 10.61 -7.75 2.67
C VAL A 208 10.39 -9.14 2.12
N THR A 209 9.70 -9.23 0.98
CA THR A 209 9.45 -10.50 0.26
C THR A 209 9.17 -10.24 -1.23
N ASP A 210 8.97 -11.28 -2.04
CA ASP A 210 8.41 -11.17 -3.38
C ASP A 210 6.89 -10.93 -3.33
N GLY A 211 6.33 -10.43 -4.44
CA GLY A 211 4.91 -10.06 -4.47
C GLY A 211 3.95 -11.25 -4.45
N PHE A 212 4.38 -12.45 -4.84
CA PHE A 212 3.55 -13.64 -4.69
C PHE A 212 3.39 -14.02 -3.22
N THR A 213 4.51 -14.19 -2.53
CA THR A 213 4.53 -14.51 -1.10
C THR A 213 3.84 -13.42 -0.29
N GLY A 214 4.15 -12.15 -0.57
CA GLY A 214 3.55 -11.04 0.17
C GLY A 214 2.04 -10.90 -0.04
N ASN A 215 1.54 -11.14 -1.25
CA ASN A 215 0.08 -11.13 -1.49
C ASN A 215 -0.63 -12.29 -0.77
N VAL A 216 -0.02 -13.48 -0.76
CA VAL A 216 -0.56 -14.62 0.01
C VAL A 216 -0.60 -14.28 1.50
N VAL A 217 0.47 -13.72 2.07
CA VAL A 217 0.52 -13.28 3.47
C VAL A 217 -0.55 -12.23 3.75
N LEU A 218 -0.65 -11.19 2.92
CA LEU A 218 -1.65 -10.12 3.07
C LEU A 218 -3.07 -10.70 3.09
N LYS A 219 -3.43 -11.53 2.11
CA LYS A 219 -4.77 -12.14 2.03
C LYS A 219 -5.06 -13.12 3.16
N THR A 220 -4.04 -13.81 3.66
CA THR A 220 -4.17 -14.69 4.83
C THR A 220 -4.45 -13.86 6.09
N LEU A 221 -3.73 -12.76 6.30
CA LEU A 221 -3.95 -11.85 7.44
C LEU A 221 -5.34 -11.22 7.38
N GLU A 222 -5.76 -10.71 6.22
CA GLU A 222 -7.11 -10.15 6.01
C GLU A 222 -8.21 -11.20 6.31
N GLY A 223 -8.05 -12.41 5.76
CA GLY A 223 -8.99 -13.51 5.99
C GLY A 223 -9.06 -13.95 7.44
N THR A 224 -7.91 -14.03 8.12
CA THR A 224 -7.82 -14.39 9.55
C THR A 224 -8.48 -13.32 10.42
N ALA A 225 -8.21 -12.04 10.15
CA ALA A 225 -8.84 -10.93 10.88
C ALA A 225 -10.38 -10.97 10.73
N LYS A 226 -10.88 -11.20 9.52
CA LYS A 226 -12.32 -11.33 9.25
C LYS A 226 -12.93 -12.55 9.96
N LEU A 227 -12.24 -13.69 9.96
CA LEU A 227 -12.67 -14.89 10.68
C LEU A 227 -12.77 -14.61 12.19
N GLN A 228 -11.74 -14.01 12.79
CA GLN A 228 -11.74 -13.64 14.21
C GLN A 228 -12.88 -12.68 14.56
N GLN A 229 -13.11 -11.65 13.74
CA GLN A 229 -14.23 -10.70 13.94
C GLN A 229 -15.59 -11.42 13.92
N ASN A 230 -15.77 -12.35 12.99
CA ASN A 230 -17.02 -13.12 12.87
C ASN A 230 -17.22 -14.05 14.08
N LEU A 231 -16.17 -14.78 14.51
CA LEU A 231 -16.23 -15.68 15.67
C LEU A 231 -16.56 -14.90 16.96
N ILE A 232 -15.88 -13.77 17.20
CA ILE A 232 -16.17 -12.91 18.36
C ILE A 232 -17.59 -12.36 18.28
N SER A 233 -18.04 -11.93 17.11
CA SER A 233 -19.39 -11.38 16.93
C SER A 233 -20.46 -12.46 17.15
N SER A 234 -20.29 -13.65 16.62
CA SER A 234 -21.21 -14.78 16.84
C SER A 234 -21.28 -15.17 18.33
N ALA A 235 -20.11 -15.35 18.98
CA ALA A 235 -20.06 -15.69 20.40
C ALA A 235 -20.77 -14.66 21.29
N LEU A 236 -20.76 -13.37 20.90
CA LEU A 236 -21.46 -12.29 21.60
C LEU A 236 -22.95 -12.23 21.29
N LEU A 237 -23.38 -12.66 20.08
CA LEU A 237 -24.78 -12.59 19.65
C LEU A 237 -25.63 -13.76 20.16
N ASP A 238 -25.00 -14.93 20.34
CA ASP A 238 -25.68 -16.16 20.77
C ASP A 238 -25.95 -16.19 22.28
N ASN A 239 -25.55 -15.18 23.05
CA ASN A 239 -25.79 -15.09 24.48
C ASN A 239 -27.15 -14.42 24.80
N LEU A 240 -27.95 -15.08 25.63
CA LEU A 240 -29.26 -14.62 26.12
C LEU A 240 -29.22 -13.30 26.92
N PHE A 241 -28.04 -12.88 27.41
CA PHE A 241 -27.86 -11.70 28.25
C PHE A 241 -27.30 -10.49 27.48
N LYS A 242 -27.90 -10.16 26.33
CA LYS A 242 -27.49 -9.04 25.45
C LYS A 242 -27.19 -7.70 26.17
N PRO A 243 -27.93 -7.26 27.21
CA PRO A 243 -27.63 -6.00 27.91
C PRO A 243 -26.32 -6.02 28.68
N LEU A 244 -25.92 -7.16 29.26
CA LEU A 244 -24.66 -7.34 29.99
C LEU A 244 -23.44 -7.33 29.08
N LEU A 245 -23.62 -7.50 27.77
CA LEU A 245 -22.54 -7.52 26.77
C LEU A 245 -22.15 -6.12 26.27
N ILE A 246 -22.91 -5.06 26.63
CA ILE A 246 -22.58 -3.68 26.21
C ILE A 246 -21.18 -3.25 26.67
N PRO A 247 -20.76 -3.46 27.92
CA PRO A 247 -19.40 -3.16 28.37
C PRO A 247 -18.33 -3.96 27.63
N VAL A 248 -18.60 -5.25 27.35
CA VAL A 248 -17.69 -6.13 26.62
C VAL A 248 -17.52 -5.66 25.16
N LYS A 249 -18.61 -5.31 24.49
CA LYS A 249 -18.57 -4.73 23.14
C LYS A 249 -17.75 -3.43 23.12
N LYS A 250 -17.92 -2.56 24.13
CA LYS A 250 -17.16 -1.33 24.24
C LYS A 250 -15.68 -1.58 24.51
N ALA A 251 -15.34 -2.57 25.34
CA ALA A 251 -13.98 -2.97 25.62
C ALA A 251 -13.28 -3.61 24.40
N LEU A 252 -14.01 -4.31 23.53
CA LEU A 252 -13.49 -4.92 22.30
C LEU A 252 -13.43 -3.96 21.12
N GLN A 253 -14.03 -2.76 21.22
CA GLN A 253 -14.04 -1.79 20.13
C GLN A 253 -12.62 -1.36 19.66
N PRO A 254 -11.65 -1.08 20.56
CA PRO A 254 -10.28 -0.76 20.16
C PRO A 254 -9.60 -1.90 19.38
N VAL A 255 -9.84 -3.17 19.77
CA VAL A 255 -9.31 -4.34 19.04
C VAL A 255 -9.93 -4.45 17.65
N LYS A 256 -11.25 -4.29 17.57
CA LYS A 256 -11.98 -4.25 16.29
C LYS A 256 -11.45 -3.15 15.37
N ASP A 257 -11.22 -2.00 15.96
CA ASP A 257 -10.70 -0.82 15.28
C ASP A 257 -9.26 -1.01 14.78
N GLN A 258 -8.42 -1.69 15.55
CA GLN A 258 -7.04 -1.99 15.18
C GLN A 258 -6.97 -3.05 14.05
N LEU A 259 -7.86 -4.03 14.08
CA LEU A 259 -7.94 -5.10 13.07
C LEU A 259 -8.75 -4.70 11.82
N ASN A 260 -9.31 -3.49 11.79
CA ASN A 260 -10.11 -3.03 10.66
C ASN A 260 -9.19 -2.58 9.52
N PRO A 261 -9.17 -3.29 8.36
CA PRO A 261 -8.37 -2.90 7.21
C PRO A 261 -8.77 -1.54 6.64
N ASP A 262 -10.01 -1.10 6.87
CA ASP A 262 -10.49 0.23 6.43
C ASP A 262 -9.78 1.40 7.13
N LYS A 263 -9.12 1.15 8.26
CA LYS A 263 -8.36 2.20 8.98
C LYS A 263 -6.99 2.48 8.38
N SER A 264 -6.31 1.48 7.85
CA SER A 264 -5.04 1.66 7.13
C SER A 264 -5.24 2.20 5.70
N GLY A 265 -6.43 2.02 5.17
CA GLY A 265 -6.99 2.69 4.01
C GLY A 265 -6.34 2.37 2.65
N ALA A 266 -5.02 2.32 2.54
CA ALA A 266 -4.36 2.14 1.25
C ALA A 266 -2.94 1.58 1.37
N SER A 267 -2.48 0.93 0.30
CA SER A 267 -1.09 0.55 0.08
C SER A 267 -0.37 1.60 -0.77
N TYR A 268 0.90 1.84 -0.52
CA TYR A 268 1.73 2.75 -1.31
C TYR A 268 2.33 2.05 -2.52
N LEU A 269 2.21 2.63 -3.70
CA LEU A 269 2.97 2.22 -4.87
C LEU A 269 4.29 3.02 -4.89
N LEU A 270 5.36 2.36 -4.49
CA LEU A 270 6.68 2.97 -4.41
C LEU A 270 7.50 2.73 -5.67
N GLY A 271 8.40 3.66 -5.98
CA GLY A 271 9.33 3.53 -7.10
C GLY A 271 8.82 4.07 -8.44
N VAL A 272 7.72 4.82 -8.44
CA VAL A 272 7.25 5.63 -9.56
C VAL A 272 7.47 7.12 -9.28
N ASN A 273 7.42 7.96 -10.32
CA ASN A 273 7.61 9.41 -10.19
C ASN A 273 6.34 10.12 -9.72
N GLY A 274 5.90 9.86 -8.50
CA GLY A 274 4.74 10.48 -7.87
C GLY A 274 4.21 9.67 -6.70
N VAL A 275 3.42 10.31 -5.85
CA VAL A 275 2.71 9.64 -4.75
C VAL A 275 1.46 8.98 -5.31
N VAL A 276 1.44 7.66 -5.28
CA VAL A 276 0.30 6.83 -5.73
C VAL A 276 -0.04 5.85 -4.63
N THR A 277 -1.32 5.79 -4.28
CA THR A 277 -1.85 4.83 -3.31
C THR A 277 -2.98 4.01 -3.90
N ILE A 278 -3.11 2.78 -3.42
CA ILE A 278 -4.06 1.79 -3.93
C ILE A 278 -4.90 1.28 -2.77
N GLY A 279 -6.21 1.48 -2.84
CA GLY A 279 -7.18 0.92 -1.92
C GLY A 279 -7.67 -0.47 -2.36
N HIS A 280 -8.43 -1.10 -1.50
CA HIS A 280 -9.13 -2.34 -1.84
C HIS A 280 -10.36 -2.05 -2.70
N GLY A 281 -10.69 -2.96 -3.64
CA GLY A 281 -11.89 -2.81 -4.49
C GLY A 281 -13.18 -2.67 -3.69
N SER A 282 -13.28 -3.36 -2.56
CA SER A 282 -14.42 -3.30 -1.63
C SER A 282 -14.38 -2.14 -0.62
N SER A 283 -13.50 -1.14 -0.80
CA SER A 283 -13.40 0.01 0.09
C SER A 283 -14.71 0.77 0.17
N ASN A 284 -15.24 0.91 1.39
CA ASN A 284 -16.38 1.76 1.67
C ASN A 284 -15.95 3.24 1.79
N SER A 285 -16.91 4.15 1.95
CA SER A 285 -16.63 5.60 2.02
C SER A 285 -15.68 5.99 3.15
N GLU A 286 -15.64 5.23 4.25
CA GLU A 286 -14.75 5.49 5.38
C GLU A 286 -13.31 5.07 5.05
N ALA A 287 -13.13 3.90 4.42
CA ALA A 287 -11.85 3.45 3.91
C ALA A 287 -11.28 4.41 2.85
N VAL A 288 -12.12 4.87 1.93
CA VAL A 288 -11.74 5.87 0.91
C VAL A 288 -11.27 7.17 1.54
N LYS A 289 -12.02 7.71 2.51
CA LYS A 289 -11.61 8.91 3.26
C LYS A 289 -10.24 8.72 3.91
N ASN A 290 -10.06 7.64 4.65
CA ASN A 290 -8.81 7.34 5.33
C ASN A 290 -7.64 7.19 4.34
N ALA A 291 -7.88 6.51 3.21
CA ALA A 291 -6.89 6.36 2.15
C ALA A 291 -6.45 7.71 1.54
N ILE A 292 -7.38 8.63 1.32
CA ILE A 292 -7.07 9.98 0.81
C ILE A 292 -6.22 10.75 1.83
N ILE A 293 -6.57 10.72 3.12
CA ILE A 293 -5.79 11.36 4.19
C ILE A 293 -4.40 10.74 4.31
N TYR A 294 -4.30 9.43 4.18
CA TYR A 294 -3.02 8.71 4.17
C TYR A 294 -2.14 9.12 2.99
N THR A 295 -2.77 9.29 1.83
CA THR A 295 -2.10 9.76 0.61
C THR A 295 -1.59 11.19 0.78
N GLU A 296 -2.38 12.07 1.35
CA GLU A 296 -2.01 13.45 1.66
C GLU A 296 -0.83 13.50 2.65
N THR A 297 -0.82 12.63 3.66
CA THR A 297 0.28 12.53 4.63
C THR A 297 1.61 12.27 3.94
N ALA A 298 1.65 11.39 2.93
CA ALA A 298 2.85 11.12 2.15
C ALA A 298 3.34 12.34 1.36
N VAL A 299 2.40 13.15 0.85
CA VAL A 299 2.73 14.43 0.19
C VAL A 299 3.30 15.44 1.19
N LYS A 300 2.60 15.66 2.32
CA LYS A 300 3.03 16.60 3.37
C LYS A 300 4.40 16.26 3.96
N LYS A 301 4.72 14.96 4.06
CA LYS A 301 6.01 14.47 4.56
C LYS A 301 7.09 14.36 3.48
N ASP A 302 6.82 14.83 2.26
CA ASP A 302 7.74 14.86 1.11
C ASP A 302 8.39 13.51 0.81
N LEU A 303 7.54 12.47 0.72
CA LEU A 303 7.96 11.09 0.51
C LEU A 303 8.87 10.94 -0.71
N ILE A 304 8.54 11.58 -1.85
CA ILE A 304 9.25 11.40 -3.12
C ILE A 304 10.69 11.94 -3.05
N SER A 305 10.92 13.14 -2.50
CA SER A 305 12.28 13.71 -2.38
C SER A 305 13.15 12.89 -1.43
N LYS A 306 12.58 12.43 -0.31
CA LYS A 306 13.30 11.58 0.65
C LYS A 306 13.66 10.21 0.05
N PHE A 307 12.78 9.67 -0.80
CA PHE A 307 13.05 8.46 -1.58
C PHE A 307 14.21 8.67 -2.57
N SER A 308 14.19 9.78 -3.30
CA SER A 308 15.22 10.13 -4.28
C SER A 308 16.61 10.15 -3.66
N SER A 309 16.74 10.76 -2.48
CA SER A 309 17.99 10.86 -1.73
C SER A 309 18.51 9.49 -1.30
N ALA A 310 17.62 8.61 -0.79
CA ALA A 310 17.99 7.27 -0.32
C ALA A 310 18.48 6.37 -1.47
N LEU A 311 17.79 6.37 -2.60
CA LEU A 311 18.16 5.55 -3.76
C LEU A 311 19.44 6.04 -4.46
N SER A 312 19.69 7.33 -4.48
CA SER A 312 20.91 7.91 -5.05
C SER A 312 22.15 7.52 -4.23
N ALA A 313 22.07 7.51 -2.91
CA ALA A 313 23.14 7.08 -2.02
C ALA A 313 23.56 5.62 -2.25
N VAL A 314 22.59 4.73 -2.55
CA VAL A 314 22.85 3.30 -2.80
C VAL A 314 23.48 3.05 -4.16
N SER A 315 23.09 3.80 -5.20
CA SER A 315 23.73 3.69 -6.53
C SER A 315 25.22 3.98 -6.47
N TYR A 316 25.64 4.89 -5.60
CA TYR A 316 27.06 5.28 -5.46
C TYR A 316 27.90 4.20 -4.76
N THR A 317 27.36 3.56 -3.72
CA THR A 317 28.07 2.52 -2.95
C THR A 317 28.25 1.21 -3.70
N HIS A 318 27.35 0.86 -4.63
CA HIS A 318 27.47 -0.37 -5.41
C HIS A 318 28.35 -0.26 -6.68
N LEU A 319 28.63 0.95 -7.15
CA LEU A 319 29.58 1.17 -8.26
C LEU A 319 31.06 1.11 -7.80
N THR A 320 31.31 1.13 -6.50
CA THR A 320 32.67 1.16 -5.91
C THR A 320 33.13 -0.17 -5.31
N LEU A 321 32.34 -1.25 -5.37
CA LEU A 321 32.83 -2.56 -4.99
C LEU A 321 33.76 -3.10 -6.09
N PRO A 322 35.03 -3.38 -5.79
CA PRO A 322 35.94 -3.95 -6.78
C PRO A 322 35.43 -5.31 -7.20
N THR A 323 35.21 -5.48 -8.50
CA THR A 323 35.15 -6.79 -9.14
C THR A 323 36.46 -7.49 -8.85
N LYS A 324 36.51 -8.31 -7.79
CA LYS A 324 37.62 -9.26 -7.67
C LYS A 324 37.45 -10.28 -8.78
N ALA A 325 38.43 -10.27 -9.69
CA ALA A 325 38.71 -11.28 -10.69
C ALA A 325 38.90 -12.66 -10.04
#